data_f48142839dc9ceee59de856676553a47
#
_entry.id   f48142839dc9ceee59de856676553a47
#
_cell.length_a   1.000
_cell.length_b   1.000
_cell.length_c   1.000
_cell.angle_alpha   90.00
_cell.angle_beta   90.00
_cell.angle_gamma   90.00
#
_symmetry.space_group_name_H-M   'P 1'
#
loop_
_entity.id
_entity.type
_entity.pdbx_description
1 polymer ?
#
loop_
_entity_poly.entity_id
_entity_poly.type
_entity_poly.pdbx_seq_one_letter_code
_entity_poly.pdbx_strand_id
1 'polypeptide(L)'
;MALSEEAKLYIRKAFGDEQELEKTDPEFYEFFSNFAYGEVRGALSLDEKTAHMSQLAVLLGCGGVDEFREVLPAALNCGVSPEEAREVVYQAVAYLGLGRVRPFIKVMNEVFSSRGINLPLAAQGTTCEETRLSAGNQAQVDIFGEGMREFWKGAPEGAIR
;
A
#
# COMPACT_ATOMS: atom_id res chain seq x y z
N MET A 1 -2.68 19.33 -24.90
CA MET A 1 -3.86 18.40 -24.89
C MET A 1 -4.57 18.65 -23.59
N ALA A 2 -5.88 18.83 -23.50
CA ALA A 2 -6.56 19.10 -22.22
C ALA A 2 -6.76 17.80 -21.44
N LEU A 3 -6.86 17.90 -20.10
CA LEU A 3 -7.22 16.73 -19.26
C LEU A 3 -8.58 16.19 -19.66
N SER A 4 -8.70 14.85 -19.76
CA SER A 4 -9.97 14.17 -19.97
C SER A 4 -10.91 14.38 -18.77
N GLU A 5 -12.21 14.25 -18.98
CA GLU A 5 -13.17 14.42 -17.89
C GLU A 5 -13.02 13.32 -16.82
N GLU A 6 -12.66 12.10 -17.24
CA GLU A 6 -12.37 10.98 -16.35
C GLU A 6 -11.18 11.28 -15.44
N ALA A 7 -10.07 11.77 -16.03
CA ALA A 7 -8.88 12.13 -15.26
C ALA A 7 -9.18 13.27 -14.27
N LYS A 8 -9.90 14.33 -14.71
CA LYS A 8 -10.30 15.46 -13.85
C LYS A 8 -11.14 14.99 -12.65
N LEU A 9 -12.15 14.18 -12.90
CA LEU A 9 -13.03 13.67 -11.84
C LEU A 9 -12.26 12.85 -10.82
N TYR A 10 -11.37 11.99 -11.31
CA TYR A 10 -10.55 11.17 -10.43
C TYR A 10 -9.56 12.00 -9.61
N ILE A 11 -8.81 12.90 -10.25
CA ILE A 11 -7.83 13.77 -9.57
C ILE A 11 -8.52 14.56 -8.46
N ARG A 12 -9.66 15.20 -8.76
CA ARG A 12 -10.43 15.96 -7.77
C ARG A 12 -10.86 15.10 -6.58
N LYS A 13 -11.33 13.88 -6.84
CA LYS A 13 -11.74 12.95 -5.78
C LYS A 13 -10.57 12.50 -4.92
N ALA A 14 -9.47 12.09 -5.54
CA ALA A 14 -8.35 11.44 -4.88
C ALA A 14 -7.36 12.45 -4.27
N PHE A 15 -6.96 13.45 -5.03
CA PHE A 15 -5.88 14.38 -4.69
C PHE A 15 -6.37 15.80 -4.35
N GLY A 16 -7.62 16.15 -4.71
CA GLY A 16 -8.16 17.53 -4.55
C GLY A 16 -7.92 18.41 -5.77
N ASP A 17 -8.22 19.70 -5.62
CA ASP A 17 -8.26 20.65 -6.73
C ASP A 17 -6.90 21.26 -7.08
N GLU A 18 -5.92 21.24 -6.19
CA GLU A 18 -4.61 21.84 -6.42
C GLU A 18 -3.51 20.78 -6.55
N GLN A 19 -2.82 20.80 -7.69
CA GLN A 19 -1.67 19.94 -7.94
C GLN A 19 -0.43 20.79 -8.24
N GLU A 20 0.69 20.52 -7.55
CA GLU A 20 1.93 21.25 -7.74
C GLU A 20 2.48 21.08 -9.15
N LEU A 21 2.48 19.84 -9.66
CA LEU A 21 2.95 19.51 -11.01
C LEU A 21 2.16 20.22 -12.12
N GLU A 22 0.90 20.56 -11.89
CA GLU A 22 0.13 21.35 -12.86
C GLU A 22 0.73 22.74 -13.07
N LYS A 23 1.35 23.30 -12.02
CA LYS A 23 1.94 24.65 -12.04
C LYS A 23 3.39 24.64 -12.53
N THR A 24 4.16 23.63 -12.15
CA THR A 24 5.60 23.55 -12.45
C THR A 24 5.91 22.84 -13.75
N ASP A 25 5.17 21.76 -14.06
CA ASP A 25 5.41 20.86 -15.18
C ASP A 25 4.10 20.52 -15.92
N PRO A 26 3.38 21.52 -16.48
CA PRO A 26 2.01 21.34 -16.99
C PRO A 26 1.90 20.32 -18.13
N GLU A 27 2.88 20.24 -19.02
CA GLU A 27 2.89 19.28 -20.12
C GLU A 27 2.99 17.83 -19.60
N PHE A 28 3.91 17.59 -18.68
CA PHE A 28 4.07 16.29 -18.04
C PHE A 28 2.83 15.91 -17.23
N TYR A 29 2.34 16.85 -16.43
CA TYR A 29 1.13 16.65 -15.62
C TYR A 29 -0.07 16.23 -16.46
N GLU A 30 -0.32 16.94 -17.56
CA GLU A 30 -1.42 16.66 -18.49
C GLU A 30 -1.29 15.28 -19.13
N PHE A 31 -0.10 14.96 -19.64
CA PHE A 31 0.17 13.68 -20.28
C PHE A 31 0.05 12.51 -19.30
N PHE A 32 0.71 12.61 -18.16
CA PHE A 32 0.70 11.58 -17.12
C PHE A 32 -0.70 11.36 -16.56
N SER A 33 -1.42 12.44 -16.27
CA SER A 33 -2.75 12.36 -15.68
C SER A 33 -3.77 11.72 -16.63
N ASN A 34 -3.75 12.04 -17.89
CA ASN A 34 -4.62 11.41 -18.89
C ASN A 34 -4.33 9.92 -19.00
N PHE A 35 -3.05 9.55 -19.06
CA PHE A 35 -2.63 8.14 -19.13
C PHE A 35 -2.97 7.38 -17.83
N ALA A 36 -2.48 7.84 -16.69
CA ALA A 36 -2.61 7.11 -15.42
C ALA A 36 -4.05 7.09 -14.90
N TYR A 37 -4.73 8.24 -14.92
CA TYR A 37 -6.02 8.41 -14.27
C TYR A 37 -7.21 8.33 -15.23
N GLY A 38 -6.99 8.48 -16.52
CA GLY A 38 -7.97 8.24 -17.56
C GLY A 38 -7.87 6.80 -18.11
N GLU A 39 -6.83 6.52 -18.88
CA GLU A 39 -6.73 5.28 -19.66
C GLU A 39 -6.46 4.04 -18.79
N VAL A 40 -5.36 4.05 -18.00
CA VAL A 40 -4.95 2.89 -17.20
C VAL A 40 -6.02 2.56 -16.16
N ARG A 41 -6.50 3.59 -15.44
CA ARG A 41 -7.51 3.38 -14.42
C ARG A 41 -8.83 2.89 -15.01
N GLY A 42 -9.25 3.40 -16.15
CA GLY A 42 -10.45 2.95 -16.86
C GLY A 42 -10.36 1.50 -17.33
N ALA A 43 -9.16 0.96 -17.53
CA ALA A 43 -8.92 -0.42 -17.94
C ALA A 43 -8.75 -1.39 -16.76
N LEU A 44 -8.65 -0.89 -15.51
CA LEU A 44 -8.46 -1.76 -14.34
C LEU A 44 -9.73 -2.55 -14.02
N SER A 45 -9.55 -3.85 -13.75
CA SER A 45 -10.60 -4.73 -13.21
C SER A 45 -10.62 -4.78 -11.68
N LEU A 46 -9.68 -4.10 -11.01
CA LEU A 46 -9.61 -4.02 -9.55
C LEU A 46 -10.58 -2.98 -9.01
N ASP A 47 -11.14 -3.24 -7.83
CA ASP A 47 -11.83 -2.20 -7.08
C ASP A 47 -10.85 -1.08 -6.67
N GLU A 48 -11.41 0.09 -6.41
CA GLU A 48 -10.63 1.31 -6.17
C GLU A 48 -9.69 1.20 -4.96
N LYS A 49 -10.16 0.57 -3.90
CA LYS A 49 -9.40 0.35 -2.67
C LYS A 49 -8.21 -0.58 -2.89
N THR A 50 -8.44 -1.72 -3.55
CA THR A 50 -7.38 -2.68 -3.90
C THR A 50 -6.35 -2.05 -4.84
N ALA A 51 -6.79 -1.25 -5.82
CA ALA A 51 -5.89 -0.52 -6.71
C ALA A 51 -4.96 0.43 -5.94
N HIS A 52 -5.50 1.19 -4.99
CA HIS A 52 -4.67 2.08 -4.16
C HIS A 52 -3.71 1.34 -3.24
N MET A 53 -4.16 0.27 -2.58
CA MET A 53 -3.26 -0.56 -1.76
C MET A 53 -2.11 -1.14 -2.60
N SER A 54 -2.40 -1.57 -3.83
CA SER A 54 -1.37 -2.04 -4.77
C SER A 54 -0.39 -0.94 -5.15
N GLN A 55 -0.87 0.29 -5.38
CA GLN A 55 -0.03 1.44 -5.67
C GLN A 55 0.90 1.77 -4.49
N LEU A 56 0.38 1.78 -3.26
CA LEU A 56 1.20 1.97 -2.06
C LEU A 56 2.29 0.88 -1.94
N ALA A 57 1.95 -0.38 -2.23
CA ALA A 57 2.90 -1.49 -2.21
C ALA A 57 4.01 -1.34 -3.28
N VAL A 58 3.66 -0.89 -4.49
CA VAL A 58 4.64 -0.59 -5.55
C VAL A 58 5.59 0.51 -5.14
N LEU A 59 5.07 1.60 -4.53
CA LEU A 59 5.89 2.71 -4.05
C LEU A 59 6.87 2.28 -2.96
N LEU A 60 6.46 1.41 -2.05
CA LEU A 60 7.37 0.77 -1.09
C LEU A 60 8.48 -0.02 -1.80
N GLY A 61 8.12 -0.82 -2.80
CA GLY A 61 9.06 -1.65 -3.56
C GLY A 61 10.12 -0.84 -4.32
N CYS A 62 9.72 0.26 -4.96
CA CYS A 62 10.63 1.13 -5.72
C CYS A 62 11.31 2.22 -4.87
N GLY A 63 10.97 2.36 -3.60
CA GLY A 63 11.56 3.37 -2.72
C GLY A 63 11.02 4.79 -2.92
N GLY A 64 9.83 4.93 -3.52
CA GLY A 64 9.19 6.20 -3.85
C GLY A 64 8.54 6.89 -2.64
N VAL A 65 9.34 7.36 -1.69
CA VAL A 65 8.86 7.91 -0.41
C VAL A 65 8.08 9.22 -0.61
N ASP A 66 8.56 10.06 -1.51
CA ASP A 66 7.92 11.37 -1.78
C ASP A 66 6.56 11.15 -2.46
N GLU A 67 6.50 10.29 -3.48
CA GLU A 67 5.24 9.93 -4.12
C GLU A 67 4.28 9.20 -3.16
N PHE A 68 4.80 8.40 -2.24
CA PHE A 68 3.98 7.78 -1.20
C PHE A 68 3.29 8.83 -0.31
N ARG A 69 3.94 9.95 -0.04
CA ARG A 69 3.37 11.08 0.72
C ARG A 69 2.14 11.66 0.02
N GLU A 70 2.16 11.71 -1.31
CA GLU A 70 1.07 12.24 -2.14
C GLU A 70 -0.05 11.20 -2.33
N VAL A 71 0.32 9.94 -2.54
CA VAL A 71 -0.64 8.86 -2.83
C VAL A 71 -1.38 8.36 -1.58
N LEU A 72 -0.75 8.39 -0.39
CA LEU A 72 -1.41 7.91 0.83
C LEU A 72 -2.68 8.69 1.18
N PRO A 73 -2.70 10.04 1.15
CA PRO A 73 -3.95 10.80 1.30
C PRO A 73 -5.02 10.42 0.27
N ALA A 74 -4.63 10.22 -0.99
CA ALA A 74 -5.53 9.80 -2.04
C ALA A 74 -6.13 8.41 -1.77
N ALA A 75 -5.31 7.47 -1.32
CA ALA A 75 -5.77 6.14 -0.91
C ALA A 75 -6.82 6.21 0.22
N LEU A 76 -6.57 7.05 1.24
CA LEU A 76 -7.52 7.27 2.33
C LEU A 76 -8.83 7.89 1.83
N ASN A 77 -8.76 8.86 0.90
CA ASN A 77 -9.94 9.48 0.27
C ASN A 77 -10.75 8.46 -0.55
N CYS A 78 -10.09 7.42 -1.07
CA CYS A 78 -10.68 6.36 -1.88
C CYS A 78 -11.03 5.09 -1.08
N GLY A 79 -11.08 5.19 0.25
CA GLY A 79 -11.66 4.15 1.12
C GLY A 79 -10.66 3.14 1.70
N VAL A 80 -9.36 3.34 1.54
CA VAL A 80 -8.35 2.59 2.30
C VAL A 80 -8.38 3.09 3.74
N SER A 81 -8.53 2.20 4.72
CA SER A 81 -8.47 2.59 6.13
C SER A 81 -7.03 2.83 6.59
N PRO A 82 -6.82 3.61 7.67
CA PRO A 82 -5.50 3.78 8.25
C PRO A 82 -4.83 2.46 8.64
N GLU A 83 -5.59 1.51 9.17
CA GLU A 83 -5.12 0.19 9.53
C GLU A 83 -4.64 -0.60 8.31
N GLU A 84 -5.40 -0.57 7.21
CA GLU A 84 -5.02 -1.25 5.97
C GLU A 84 -3.77 -0.63 5.34
N ALA A 85 -3.68 0.69 5.29
CA ALA A 85 -2.47 1.38 4.82
C ALA A 85 -1.25 1.01 5.67
N ARG A 86 -1.41 0.96 7.00
CA ARG A 86 -0.36 0.53 7.92
C ARG A 86 0.06 -0.91 7.67
N GLU A 87 -0.89 -1.82 7.47
CA GLU A 87 -0.56 -3.23 7.22
C GLU A 87 0.18 -3.43 5.90
N VAL A 88 -0.15 -2.68 4.84
CA VAL A 88 0.64 -2.67 3.59
C VAL A 88 2.10 -2.29 3.87
N VAL A 89 2.33 -1.24 4.69
CA VAL A 89 3.68 -0.81 5.06
C VAL A 89 4.39 -1.85 5.94
N TYR A 90 3.71 -2.44 6.91
CA TYR A 90 4.30 -3.40 7.83
C TYR A 90 4.66 -4.71 7.12
N GLN A 91 3.81 -5.21 6.23
CA GLN A 91 4.09 -6.42 5.45
C GLN A 91 5.33 -6.26 4.56
N ALA A 92 5.60 -5.07 4.07
CA ALA A 92 6.78 -4.79 3.26
C ALA A 92 8.10 -5.02 4.01
N VAL A 93 8.12 -4.97 5.35
CA VAL A 93 9.33 -5.17 6.16
C VAL A 93 9.95 -6.55 5.95
N ALA A 94 9.12 -7.60 5.78
CA ALA A 94 9.58 -8.96 5.55
C ALA A 94 10.36 -9.11 4.22
N TYR A 95 10.06 -8.27 3.23
CA TYR A 95 10.64 -8.32 1.88
C TYR A 95 11.78 -7.31 1.69
N LEU A 96 11.61 -6.10 2.21
CA LEU A 96 12.50 -4.97 1.95
C LEU A 96 13.47 -4.68 3.11
N GLY A 97 13.15 -5.18 4.29
CA GLY A 97 13.86 -4.87 5.53
C GLY A 97 13.47 -3.51 6.13
N LEU A 98 13.57 -3.41 7.45
CA LEU A 98 13.17 -2.21 8.20
C LEU A 98 13.90 -0.94 7.74
N GLY A 99 15.15 -1.05 7.32
CA GLY A 99 15.94 0.10 6.87
C GLY A 99 15.30 0.85 5.69
N ARG A 100 14.74 0.10 4.73
CA ARG A 100 14.03 0.66 3.57
C ARG A 100 12.62 1.12 3.92
N VAL A 101 11.93 0.43 4.83
CA VAL A 101 10.53 0.72 5.16
C VAL A 101 10.38 1.84 6.18
N ARG A 102 11.38 2.09 7.03
CA ARG A 102 11.31 3.11 8.07
C ARG A 102 10.94 4.52 7.58
N PRO A 103 11.45 5.04 6.46
CA PRO A 103 11.03 6.33 5.92
C PRO A 103 9.53 6.39 5.62
N PHE A 104 8.95 5.32 5.09
CA PHE A 104 7.51 5.23 4.80
C PHE A 104 6.67 5.22 6.08
N ILE A 105 7.11 4.51 7.14
CA ILE A 105 6.44 4.56 8.45
C ILE A 105 6.41 6.00 8.97
N LYS A 106 7.51 6.74 8.83
CA LYS A 106 7.58 8.15 9.26
C LYS A 106 6.58 9.01 8.48
N VAL A 107 6.61 8.93 7.14
CA VAL A 107 5.69 9.67 6.27
C VAL A 107 4.24 9.31 6.54
N MET A 108 3.94 8.02 6.70
CA MET A 108 2.59 7.55 7.02
C MET A 108 2.06 8.20 8.32
N ASN A 109 2.87 8.20 9.38
CA ASN A 109 2.48 8.79 10.67
C ASN A 109 2.32 10.31 10.57
N GLU A 110 3.14 11.00 9.77
CA GLU A 110 2.99 12.43 9.50
C GLU A 110 1.66 12.73 8.77
N VAL A 111 1.33 11.95 7.75
CA VAL A 111 0.07 12.07 7.02
C VAL A 111 -1.12 11.78 7.93
N PHE A 112 -1.07 10.71 8.73
CA PHE A 112 -2.15 10.40 9.67
C PHE A 112 -2.36 11.53 10.67
N SER A 113 -1.29 12.06 11.26
CA SER A 113 -1.37 13.16 12.21
C SER A 113 -1.95 14.43 11.58
N SER A 114 -1.52 14.79 10.36
CA SER A 114 -2.04 15.96 9.64
C SER A 114 -3.53 15.86 9.29
N ARG A 115 -4.03 14.64 9.18
CA ARG A 115 -5.47 14.35 8.91
C ARG A 115 -6.29 14.13 10.19
N GLY A 116 -5.71 14.35 11.36
CA GLY A 116 -6.38 14.17 12.65
C GLY A 116 -6.65 12.71 13.03
N ILE A 117 -5.95 11.78 12.41
CA ILE A 117 -6.04 10.36 12.76
C ILE A 117 -5.19 10.13 14.02
N ASN A 118 -5.82 9.63 15.06
CA ASN A 118 -5.15 9.42 16.35
C ASN A 118 -4.15 8.26 16.28
N LEU A 119 -2.95 8.50 16.79
CA LEU A 119 -1.91 7.48 16.95
C LEU A 119 -1.68 7.18 18.45
N PRO A 120 -1.35 5.93 18.81
CA PRO A 120 -1.20 4.78 17.91
C PRO A 120 -2.54 4.23 17.43
N LEU A 121 -2.57 3.68 16.21
CA LEU A 121 -3.74 2.93 15.74
C LEU A 121 -3.93 1.65 16.57
N ALA A 122 -5.16 1.15 16.61
CA ALA A 122 -5.48 -0.10 17.29
C ALA A 122 -4.61 -1.26 16.76
N ALA A 123 -4.14 -2.10 17.68
CA ALA A 123 -3.37 -3.28 17.32
C ALA A 123 -4.23 -4.27 16.51
N GLN A 124 -3.66 -4.83 15.44
CA GLN A 124 -4.31 -5.82 14.56
C GLN A 124 -3.70 -7.23 14.73
N GLY A 125 -2.69 -7.37 15.58
CA GLY A 125 -2.04 -8.66 15.84
C GLY A 125 -3.01 -9.66 16.48
N THR A 126 -3.10 -10.85 15.89
CA THR A 126 -3.96 -11.95 16.35
C THR A 126 -3.16 -13.09 17.01
N THR A 127 -1.82 -12.96 17.06
CA THR A 127 -0.93 -14.00 17.58
C THR A 127 -0.03 -13.45 18.68
N CYS A 128 0.46 -14.34 19.55
CA CYS A 128 1.49 -14.08 20.54
C CYS A 128 2.72 -14.96 20.26
N GLU A 129 3.74 -14.88 21.10
CA GLU A 129 4.97 -15.65 20.91
C GLU A 129 4.71 -17.16 20.87
N GLU A 130 3.81 -17.66 21.71
CA GLU A 130 3.46 -19.06 21.82
C GLU A 130 2.65 -19.58 20.62
N THR A 131 1.86 -18.73 19.98
CA THR A 131 0.93 -19.13 18.90
C THR A 131 1.40 -18.75 17.50
N ARG A 132 2.37 -17.84 17.36
CA ARG A 132 2.77 -17.30 16.04
C ARG A 132 3.26 -18.38 15.07
N LEU A 133 4.02 -19.37 15.54
CA LEU A 133 4.55 -20.43 14.68
C LEU A 133 3.42 -21.33 14.16
N SER A 134 2.53 -21.78 15.05
CA SER A 134 1.40 -22.63 14.66
C SER A 134 0.43 -21.89 13.74
N ALA A 135 0.14 -20.61 14.02
CA ALA A 135 -0.70 -19.78 13.18
C ALA A 135 -0.07 -19.53 11.80
N GLY A 136 1.24 -19.24 11.74
CA GLY A 136 1.96 -19.06 10.48
C GLY A 136 1.99 -20.34 9.64
N ASN A 137 2.23 -21.49 10.27
CA ASN A 137 2.19 -22.77 9.59
C ASN A 137 0.77 -23.07 9.06
N GLN A 138 -0.27 -22.81 9.84
CA GLN A 138 -1.65 -23.00 9.38
C GLN A 138 -1.97 -22.07 8.18
N ALA A 139 -1.58 -20.81 8.25
CA ALA A 139 -1.76 -19.88 7.14
C ALA A 139 -1.07 -20.36 5.85
N GLN A 140 0.12 -20.98 5.94
CA GLN A 140 0.76 -21.59 4.77
C GLN A 140 -0.05 -22.77 4.20
N VAL A 141 -0.64 -23.60 5.07
CA VAL A 141 -1.52 -24.69 4.63
C VAL A 141 -2.77 -24.13 3.94
N ASP A 142 -3.38 -23.09 4.52
CA ASP A 142 -4.60 -22.47 3.98
C ASP A 142 -4.35 -21.85 2.59
N ILE A 143 -3.15 -21.33 2.36
CA ILE A 143 -2.79 -20.68 1.07
C ILE A 143 -2.29 -21.70 0.04
N PHE A 144 -1.41 -22.62 0.44
CA PHE A 144 -0.67 -23.49 -0.48
C PHE A 144 -1.13 -24.96 -0.45
N GLY A 145 -2.04 -25.30 0.46
CA GLY A 145 -2.59 -26.65 0.60
C GLY A 145 -1.81 -27.57 1.56
N GLU A 146 -2.37 -28.75 1.80
CA GLU A 146 -1.86 -29.74 2.76
C GLU A 146 -0.43 -30.23 2.46
N GLY A 147 0.04 -30.11 1.23
CA GLY A 147 1.43 -30.43 0.87
C GLY A 147 2.49 -29.70 1.70
N MET A 148 2.13 -28.55 2.28
CA MET A 148 3.02 -27.80 3.17
C MET A 148 3.40 -28.60 4.43
N ARG A 149 2.48 -29.42 4.97
CA ARG A 149 2.76 -30.28 6.13
C ARG A 149 3.81 -31.34 5.82
N GLU A 150 3.79 -31.91 4.63
CA GLU A 150 4.81 -32.88 4.19
C GLU A 150 6.16 -32.20 3.92
N PHE A 151 6.13 -30.99 3.33
CA PHE A 151 7.34 -30.19 3.14
C PHE A 151 8.07 -29.92 4.48
N TRP A 152 7.35 -29.57 5.53
CA TRP A 152 7.99 -29.30 6.85
C TRP A 152 8.56 -30.55 7.50
N LYS A 153 7.95 -31.73 7.30
CA LYS A 153 8.49 -33.00 7.83
C LYS A 153 9.84 -33.37 7.24
N GLY A 154 10.09 -32.95 5.98
CA GLY A 154 11.38 -33.15 5.30
C GLY A 154 12.40 -32.05 5.56
N ALA A 155 12.04 -30.97 6.24
CA ALA A 155 12.95 -29.87 6.51
C ALA A 155 13.98 -30.23 7.60
N PRO A 156 15.25 -29.78 7.49
CA PRO A 156 16.26 -29.97 8.53
C PRO A 156 15.80 -29.38 9.88
N GLU A 157 16.22 -30.01 10.98
CA GLU A 157 15.91 -29.51 12.33
C GLU A 157 16.40 -28.05 12.48
N GLY A 158 15.51 -27.15 12.88
CA GLY A 158 15.79 -25.72 13.02
C GLY A 158 15.61 -24.87 11.74
N ALA A 159 15.28 -25.47 10.60
CA ALA A 159 14.99 -24.72 9.36
C ALA A 159 13.67 -23.93 9.42
N ILE A 160 12.78 -24.28 10.33
CA ILE A 160 11.45 -23.67 10.54
C ILE A 160 11.38 -23.18 11.99
N ARG A 161 11.74 -21.93 12.20
CA ARG A 161 11.58 -21.23 13.48
C ARG A 161 11.05 -19.82 13.27
#